data_6778c4ea2c3cee4ebd11c01c46829dbe
#
_entry.id   6778c4ea2c3cee4ebd11c01c46829dbe
#
_cell.length_a   1.000
_cell.length_b   1.000
_cell.length_c   1.000
_cell.angle_alpha   90.00
_cell.angle_beta   90.00
_cell.angle_gamma   90.00
#
_symmetry.space_group_name_H-M   'P 1'
#
loop_
_entity.id
_entity.type
_entity.pdbx_description
1 polymer ?
#
loop_
_entity_poly.entity_id
_entity_poly.type
_entity_poly.pdbx_seq_one_letter_code
_entity_poly.pdbx_strand_id
1 'polypeptide(L)'
;LIKKVIAPTPNKAVIVTTNYDRLAEYAVDGVGATAVTGFEGGLVKKLELPSGPLKTRRIRVRERVVDIWKVHGSLDWFSASDGTTVSFPFARTIPDNFQPLIIPPGKNKYSSTHDEPYRTIISEADNAFVQAGAYLCVGYGFNDEHIQPKLLTQISKGKPIVILARTMTPAC
;
A
#
# COMPACT_ATOMS: atom_id res chain seq x y z
N LEU A 1 3.30 15.56 7.77
CA LEU A 1 3.77 15.21 6.44
C LEU A 1 2.59 15.02 5.48
N ILE A 2 1.70 14.06 5.68
CA ILE A 2 0.59 13.72 4.76
C ILE A 2 -0.25 14.96 4.43
N LYS A 3 -0.67 15.75 5.42
CA LYS A 3 -1.42 17.00 5.17
C LYS A 3 -0.72 17.92 4.18
N LYS A 4 0.62 18.01 4.23
CA LYS A 4 1.40 18.85 3.30
C LYS A 4 1.54 18.23 1.92
N VAL A 5 1.58 16.92 1.82
CA VAL A 5 1.70 16.19 0.53
C VAL A 5 0.38 16.23 -0.24
N ILE A 6 -0.76 16.05 0.44
CA ILE A 6 -2.06 16.02 -0.23
C ILE A 6 -2.71 17.40 -0.39
N ALA A 7 -2.24 18.43 0.33
CA ALA A 7 -2.85 19.77 0.27
C ALA A 7 -2.74 20.45 -1.10
N PRO A 8 -1.60 20.43 -1.80
CA PRO A 8 -1.45 21.08 -3.10
C PRO A 8 -1.92 20.23 -4.28
N THR A 9 -2.17 18.93 -4.08
CA THR A 9 -2.48 18.01 -5.17
C THR A 9 -4.00 17.94 -5.36
N PRO A 10 -4.54 18.46 -6.45
CA PRO A 10 -5.96 18.30 -6.76
C PRO A 10 -6.30 16.85 -7.10
N ASN A 11 -5.30 16.02 -7.34
CA ASN A 11 -5.40 14.66 -7.84
C ASN A 11 -4.82 13.67 -6.82
N LYS A 12 -4.99 12.42 -7.09
CA LYS A 12 -4.68 11.21 -6.35
C LYS A 12 -3.27 11.21 -5.73
N ALA A 13 -3.18 11.03 -4.43
CA ALA A 13 -1.95 10.64 -3.75
C ALA A 13 -1.95 9.13 -3.53
N VAL A 14 -0.78 8.50 -3.64
CA VAL A 14 -0.60 7.07 -3.38
C VAL A 14 0.53 6.87 -2.38
N ILE A 15 0.30 6.01 -1.41
CA ILE A 15 1.31 5.55 -0.45
C ILE A 15 1.62 4.10 -0.79
N VAL A 16 2.87 3.80 -1.12
CA VAL A 16 3.38 2.43 -1.21
C VAL A 16 4.25 2.18 0.01
N THR A 17 3.98 1.13 0.76
CA THR A 17 4.71 0.85 2.00
C THR A 17 5.01 -0.64 2.16
N THR A 18 6.19 -0.93 2.71
CA THR A 18 6.61 -2.25 3.16
C THR A 18 6.26 -2.53 4.63
N ASN A 19 5.74 -1.53 5.34
CA ASN A 19 5.37 -1.64 6.75
C ASN A 19 4.02 -2.37 6.91
N TYR A 20 3.92 -3.21 7.92
CA TYR A 20 2.70 -3.95 8.26
C TYR A 20 1.73 -3.16 9.11
N ASP A 21 2.21 -2.11 9.80
CA ASP A 21 1.41 -1.28 10.69
C ASP A 21 0.33 -0.47 9.93
N ARG A 22 -0.56 0.17 10.66
CA ARG A 22 -1.66 0.97 10.11
C ARG A 22 -1.44 2.48 10.26
N LEU A 23 -0.19 2.91 10.44
CA LEU A 23 0.10 4.34 10.63
C LEU A 23 -0.25 5.18 9.40
N ALA A 24 -0.12 4.61 8.20
CA ALA A 24 -0.49 5.30 6.96
C ALA A 24 -2.01 5.56 6.93
N GLU A 25 -2.84 4.56 7.24
CA GLU A 25 -4.30 4.67 7.29
C GLU A 25 -4.74 5.68 8.36
N TYR A 26 -4.21 5.57 9.57
CA TYR A 26 -4.51 6.53 10.65
C TYR A 26 -4.10 7.97 10.29
N ALA A 27 -2.96 8.14 9.62
CA ALA A 27 -2.50 9.45 9.24
C ALA A 27 -3.33 10.07 8.11
N VAL A 28 -3.86 9.25 7.19
CA VAL A 28 -4.80 9.68 6.14
C VAL A 28 -6.14 10.07 6.75
N ASP A 29 -6.69 9.22 7.61
CA ASP A 29 -7.95 9.49 8.33
C ASP A 29 -7.85 10.76 9.20
N GLY A 30 -6.76 10.90 9.94
CA GLY A 30 -6.51 12.06 10.81
C GLY A 30 -6.40 13.41 10.09
N VAL A 31 -6.30 13.44 8.75
CA VAL A 31 -6.36 14.68 7.95
C VAL A 31 -7.68 14.82 7.18
N GLY A 32 -8.67 13.95 7.49
CA GLY A 32 -9.99 13.97 6.87
C GLY A 32 -9.99 13.52 5.41
N ALA A 33 -9.06 12.65 5.03
CA ALA A 33 -9.04 12.00 3.73
C ALA A 33 -9.48 10.53 3.86
N THR A 34 -9.92 9.94 2.76
CA THR A 34 -10.32 8.53 2.72
C THR A 34 -9.15 7.65 2.29
N ALA A 35 -8.78 6.69 3.13
CA ALA A 35 -7.81 5.66 2.80
C ALA A 35 -8.46 4.53 1.97
N VAL A 36 -7.85 4.18 0.84
CA VAL A 36 -8.26 3.06 -0.01
C VAL A 36 -7.14 2.03 -0.01
N THR A 37 -7.42 0.82 0.47
CA THR A 37 -6.42 -0.25 0.65
C THR A 37 -6.67 -1.46 -0.24
N GLY A 38 -7.67 -1.39 -1.13
CA GLY A 38 -8.13 -2.53 -1.92
C GLY A 38 -9.16 -3.40 -1.20
N PHE A 39 -9.50 -3.09 0.05
CA PHE A 39 -10.51 -3.82 0.83
C PHE A 39 -11.77 -3.00 0.99
N GLU A 40 -12.92 -3.58 0.66
CA GLU A 40 -14.23 -2.95 0.75
C GLU A 40 -15.20 -3.77 1.63
N GLY A 41 -16.19 -3.09 2.18
CA GLY A 41 -17.23 -3.70 3.03
C GLY A 41 -17.42 -2.98 4.35
N GLY A 42 -18.06 -3.68 5.28
CA GLY A 42 -18.36 -3.19 6.63
C GLY A 42 -17.18 -3.37 7.59
N LEU A 43 -17.46 -3.96 8.76
CA LEU A 43 -16.46 -4.24 9.78
C LEU A 43 -15.44 -5.29 9.31
N VAL A 44 -15.91 -6.36 8.68
CA VAL A 44 -15.08 -7.30 7.93
C VAL A 44 -15.12 -6.89 6.48
N LYS A 45 -13.98 -6.52 5.94
CA LYS A 45 -13.83 -6.09 4.55
C LYS A 45 -13.27 -7.25 3.74
N LYS A 46 -13.70 -7.37 2.49
CA LYS A 46 -13.13 -8.33 1.54
C LYS A 46 -12.21 -7.62 0.58
N LEU A 47 -11.21 -8.32 0.09
CA LEU A 47 -10.37 -7.82 -0.99
C LEU A 47 -11.24 -7.72 -2.26
N GLU A 48 -11.52 -6.51 -2.65
CA GLU A 48 -12.23 -6.16 -3.89
C GLU A 48 -11.36 -5.18 -4.66
N LEU A 49 -10.49 -5.74 -5.49
CA LEU A 49 -9.67 -4.93 -6.37
C LEU A 49 -10.53 -4.43 -7.52
N PRO A 50 -10.47 -3.15 -7.83
CA PRO A 50 -11.28 -2.61 -8.89
C PRO A 50 -10.91 -3.28 -10.22
N SER A 51 -11.79 -4.12 -10.73
CA SER A 51 -11.72 -4.66 -12.09
C SER A 51 -12.04 -3.53 -13.07
N GLY A 52 -11.09 -2.59 -13.25
CA GLY A 52 -11.25 -1.45 -14.14
C GLY A 52 -10.93 -0.10 -13.48
N PRO A 53 -10.91 0.99 -14.25
CA PRO A 53 -10.67 2.31 -13.68
C PRO A 53 -11.70 2.59 -12.59
N LEU A 54 -11.28 3.16 -11.48
CA LEU A 54 -12.01 3.54 -10.25
C LEU A 54 -13.36 4.26 -10.45
N LYS A 55 -14.16 3.84 -11.43
CA LYS A 55 -15.40 4.51 -11.88
C LYS A 55 -16.61 4.24 -11.03
N THR A 56 -16.57 3.30 -10.08
CA THR A 56 -17.80 2.87 -9.39
C THR A 56 -17.90 3.31 -7.93
N ARG A 57 -16.85 3.80 -7.32
CA ARG A 57 -17.00 4.41 -6.01
C ARG A 57 -17.65 5.77 -6.18
N ARG A 58 -18.85 5.98 -5.65
CA ARG A 58 -19.46 7.30 -5.47
C ARG A 58 -18.63 8.10 -4.47
N ILE A 59 -17.42 8.51 -4.86
CA ILE A 59 -16.62 9.47 -4.11
C ILE A 59 -17.39 10.78 -4.19
N ARG A 60 -17.77 11.31 -3.04
CA ARG A 60 -18.34 12.65 -2.98
C ARG A 60 -17.35 13.60 -3.65
N VAL A 61 -17.80 14.45 -4.54
CA VAL A 61 -17.00 15.36 -5.42
C VAL A 61 -15.93 16.20 -4.68
N ARG A 62 -15.91 16.18 -3.35
CA ARG A 62 -14.96 16.90 -2.49
C ARG A 62 -14.11 15.99 -1.58
N GLU A 63 -14.22 14.70 -1.69
CA GLU A 63 -13.49 13.77 -0.82
C GLU A 63 -12.08 13.55 -1.36
N ARG A 64 -11.08 13.83 -0.54
CA ARG A 64 -9.68 13.50 -0.85
C ARG A 64 -9.46 12.03 -0.61
N VAL A 65 -8.91 11.34 -1.58
CA VAL A 65 -8.65 9.90 -1.53
C VAL A 65 -7.15 9.66 -1.60
N VAL A 66 -6.67 8.75 -0.77
CA VAL A 66 -5.29 8.27 -0.77
C VAL A 66 -5.31 6.75 -0.89
N ASP A 67 -4.75 6.23 -1.96
CA ASP A 67 -4.53 4.80 -2.08
C ASP A 67 -3.33 4.39 -1.23
N ILE A 68 -3.44 3.26 -0.54
CA ILE A 68 -2.38 2.71 0.32
C ILE A 68 -2.13 1.27 -0.10
N TRP A 69 -0.97 1.03 -0.74
CA TRP A 69 -0.55 -0.29 -1.20
C TRP A 69 0.49 -0.88 -0.25
N LYS A 70 0.08 -1.85 0.56
CA LYS A 70 0.92 -2.53 1.56
C LYS A 70 1.46 -3.82 0.95
N VAL A 71 2.60 -3.71 0.30
CA VAL A 71 3.16 -4.78 -0.56
C VAL A 71 3.66 -6.01 0.17
N HIS A 72 3.83 -5.93 1.49
CA HIS A 72 4.20 -7.08 2.34
C HIS A 72 3.07 -7.51 3.29
N GLY A 73 1.84 -7.07 3.03
CA GLY A 73 0.70 -7.38 3.88
C GLY A 73 0.48 -6.38 5.00
N SER A 74 -0.44 -6.70 5.89
CA SER A 74 -0.85 -5.83 6.98
C SER A 74 -1.24 -6.63 8.22
N LEU A 75 -1.10 -6.02 9.40
CA LEU A 75 -1.52 -6.61 10.68
C LEU A 75 -3.02 -6.89 10.76
N ASP A 76 -3.82 -6.32 9.87
CA ASP A 76 -5.26 -6.51 9.81
C ASP A 76 -5.73 -7.34 8.58
N TRP A 77 -4.79 -7.99 7.87
CA TRP A 77 -5.12 -8.84 6.72
C TRP A 77 -5.01 -10.32 7.06
N PHE A 78 -6.01 -11.08 6.63
CA PHE A 78 -6.12 -12.51 6.92
C PHE A 78 -6.63 -13.28 5.71
N SER A 79 -6.19 -14.54 5.59
CA SER A 79 -6.80 -15.54 4.75
C SER A 79 -7.78 -16.35 5.60
N ALA A 80 -9.03 -16.44 5.16
CA ALA A 80 -9.99 -17.36 5.75
C ALA A 80 -9.79 -18.79 5.24
N SER A 81 -10.38 -19.79 5.91
CA SER A 81 -10.25 -21.20 5.54
C SER A 81 -10.80 -21.55 4.15
N ASP A 82 -11.69 -20.73 3.61
CA ASP A 82 -12.22 -20.84 2.24
C ASP A 82 -11.32 -20.16 1.19
N GLY A 83 -10.16 -19.64 1.58
CA GLY A 83 -9.22 -18.90 0.72
C GLY A 83 -9.60 -17.42 0.50
N THR A 84 -10.70 -16.95 1.08
CA THR A 84 -11.09 -15.53 0.97
C THR A 84 -10.11 -14.65 1.71
N THR A 85 -9.63 -13.60 1.06
CA THR A 85 -8.79 -12.57 1.68
C THR A 85 -9.66 -11.49 2.31
N VAL A 86 -9.49 -11.28 3.62
CA VAL A 86 -10.28 -10.33 4.40
C VAL A 86 -9.38 -9.37 5.19
N SER A 87 -9.92 -8.21 5.52
CA SER A 87 -9.35 -7.27 6.47
C SER A 87 -10.38 -6.99 7.56
N PHE A 88 -9.98 -7.08 8.81
CA PHE A 88 -10.80 -6.67 9.95
C PHE A 88 -9.94 -5.99 11.03
N PRO A 89 -10.56 -5.15 11.88
CA PRO A 89 -9.84 -4.50 12.96
C PRO A 89 -9.11 -5.52 13.84
N PHE A 90 -7.92 -5.15 14.30
CA PHE A 90 -7.11 -6.01 15.17
C PHE A 90 -7.95 -6.56 16.32
N ALA A 91 -8.07 -7.87 16.38
CA ALA A 91 -8.63 -8.58 17.52
C ALA A 91 -7.51 -9.00 18.47
N ARG A 92 -7.77 -9.02 19.77
CA ARG A 92 -6.82 -9.47 20.78
C ARG A 92 -6.35 -10.91 20.54
N THR A 93 -7.20 -11.70 19.93
CA THR A 93 -6.93 -13.09 19.51
C THR A 93 -7.40 -13.24 18.07
N ILE A 94 -6.56 -13.82 17.23
CA ILE A 94 -6.95 -14.18 15.85
C ILE A 94 -7.79 -15.45 15.96
N PRO A 95 -9.00 -15.51 15.36
CA PRO A 95 -9.78 -16.73 15.34
C PRO A 95 -9.07 -17.86 14.59
N ASP A 96 -9.24 -19.11 15.03
CA ASP A 96 -8.50 -20.28 14.55
C ASP A 96 -8.64 -20.56 13.04
N ASN A 97 -9.72 -20.06 12.44
CA ASN A 97 -9.98 -20.21 11.00
C ASN A 97 -9.37 -19.12 10.12
N PHE A 98 -8.55 -18.23 10.70
CA PHE A 98 -7.87 -17.16 9.98
C PHE A 98 -6.35 -17.26 10.10
N GLN A 99 -5.66 -17.04 8.98
CA GLN A 99 -4.21 -16.99 8.92
C GLN A 99 -3.76 -15.57 8.58
N PRO A 100 -2.80 -14.97 9.33
CA PRO A 100 -2.27 -13.64 9.03
C PRO A 100 -1.61 -13.59 7.64
N LEU A 101 -1.88 -12.52 6.90
CA LEU A 101 -1.27 -12.26 5.60
C LEU A 101 -0.16 -11.21 5.75
N ILE A 102 1.04 -11.69 6.11
CA ILE A 102 2.26 -10.90 6.26
C ILE A 102 3.40 -11.66 5.60
N ILE A 103 4.22 -10.98 4.81
CA ILE A 103 5.48 -11.50 4.29
C ILE A 103 6.60 -11.11 5.25
N PRO A 104 7.08 -12.01 6.12
CA PRO A 104 8.13 -11.69 7.08
C PRO A 104 9.46 -11.40 6.36
N PRO A 105 10.37 -10.63 6.96
CA PRO A 105 11.70 -10.42 6.41
C PRO A 105 12.46 -11.76 6.37
N GLY A 106 13.08 -12.08 5.23
CA GLY A 106 13.86 -13.33 5.06
C GLY A 106 13.96 -13.81 3.62
N LYS A 107 14.61 -14.97 3.44
CA LYS A 107 14.93 -15.52 2.12
C LYS A 107 13.73 -16.08 1.32
N ASN A 108 12.59 -16.36 1.95
CA ASN A 108 11.41 -16.95 1.31
C ASN A 108 10.40 -15.92 0.77
N LYS A 109 10.79 -14.66 0.63
CA LYS A 109 9.91 -13.61 0.12
C LYS A 109 9.38 -13.88 -1.29
N TYR A 110 10.19 -14.52 -2.15
CA TYR A 110 9.87 -14.70 -3.57
C TYR A 110 8.61 -15.54 -3.82
N SER A 111 8.41 -16.64 -3.11
CA SER A 111 7.24 -17.50 -3.35
C SER A 111 5.93 -16.80 -2.98
N SER A 112 5.90 -16.08 -1.87
CA SER A 112 4.67 -15.44 -1.35
C SER A 112 4.21 -14.23 -2.17
N THR A 113 5.09 -13.55 -2.91
CA THR A 113 4.71 -12.38 -3.72
C THR A 113 3.93 -12.74 -4.98
N HIS A 114 3.93 -14.01 -5.39
CA HIS A 114 3.16 -14.51 -6.52
C HIS A 114 1.72 -14.90 -6.14
N ASP A 115 1.43 -15.01 -4.85
CA ASP A 115 0.11 -15.37 -4.33
C ASP A 115 -0.75 -14.13 -4.09
N GLU A 116 -2.08 -14.32 -4.10
CA GLU A 116 -3.00 -13.26 -3.68
C GLU A 116 -2.99 -13.12 -2.15
N PRO A 117 -3.08 -11.90 -1.63
CA PRO A 117 -3.35 -10.61 -2.28
C PRO A 117 -2.10 -9.89 -2.81
N TYR A 118 -0.91 -10.40 -2.54
CA TYR A 118 0.35 -9.68 -2.77
C TYR A 118 0.58 -9.37 -4.24
N ARG A 119 0.35 -10.33 -5.13
CA ARG A 119 0.52 -10.16 -6.58
C ARG A 119 -0.27 -8.96 -7.10
N THR A 120 -1.51 -8.85 -6.69
CA THR A 120 -2.36 -7.74 -7.14
C THR A 120 -1.99 -6.42 -6.48
N ILE A 121 -1.69 -6.40 -5.19
CA ILE A 121 -1.23 -5.18 -4.49
C ILE A 121 0.09 -4.67 -5.06
N ILE A 122 1.04 -5.56 -5.38
CA ILE A 122 2.31 -5.18 -6.04
C ILE A 122 2.04 -4.62 -7.44
N SER A 123 1.12 -5.22 -8.20
CA SER A 123 0.72 -4.70 -9.52
C SER A 123 0.14 -3.28 -9.42
N GLU A 124 -0.69 -3.01 -8.42
CA GLU A 124 -1.24 -1.66 -8.19
C GLU A 124 -0.16 -0.66 -7.75
N ALA A 125 0.81 -1.10 -6.92
CA ALA A 125 1.97 -0.28 -6.57
C ALA A 125 2.82 0.04 -7.80
N ASP A 126 3.05 -0.93 -8.67
CA ASP A 126 3.78 -0.75 -9.94
C ASP A 126 3.09 0.26 -10.85
N ASN A 127 1.76 0.15 -10.99
CA ASN A 127 0.96 1.10 -11.74
C ASN A 127 1.07 2.52 -11.15
N ALA A 128 1.04 2.63 -9.82
CA ALA A 128 1.23 3.91 -9.13
C ALA A 128 2.61 4.51 -9.42
N PHE A 129 3.69 3.72 -9.42
CA PHE A 129 5.02 4.21 -9.81
C PHE A 129 5.04 4.73 -11.26
N VAL A 130 4.39 4.03 -12.19
CA VAL A 130 4.33 4.48 -13.59
C VAL A 130 3.55 5.79 -13.72
N GLN A 131 2.45 5.95 -12.99
CA GLN A 131 1.56 7.11 -13.10
C GLN A 131 2.03 8.34 -12.31
N ALA A 132 2.86 8.14 -11.27
CA ALA A 132 3.33 9.23 -10.43
C ALA A 132 4.15 10.26 -11.21
N GLY A 133 3.93 11.54 -10.93
CA GLY A 133 4.74 12.63 -11.46
C GLY A 133 6.02 12.90 -10.66
N ALA A 134 6.05 12.48 -9.40
CA ALA A 134 7.19 12.63 -8.49
C ALA A 134 7.10 11.64 -7.33
N TYR A 135 8.22 11.42 -6.64
CA TYR A 135 8.31 10.51 -5.49
C TYR A 135 8.81 11.23 -4.24
N LEU A 136 8.25 10.83 -3.10
CA LEU A 136 8.77 11.14 -1.77
C LEU A 136 9.02 9.83 -1.04
N CYS A 137 10.28 9.45 -0.87
CA CYS A 137 10.69 8.27 -0.11
C CYS A 137 11.01 8.66 1.33
N VAL A 138 10.36 8.01 2.30
CA VAL A 138 10.55 8.29 3.73
C VAL A 138 10.98 7.01 4.44
N GLY A 139 12.21 6.99 4.96
CA GLY A 139 12.76 5.83 5.67
C GLY A 139 12.92 4.57 4.82
N TYR A 140 12.89 4.69 3.50
CA TYR A 140 13.06 3.56 2.58
C TYR A 140 14.54 3.35 2.27
N GLY A 141 15.04 2.14 2.52
CA GLY A 141 16.47 1.82 2.41
C GLY A 141 16.91 1.32 1.04
N PHE A 142 16.02 1.27 0.04
CA PHE A 142 16.29 0.75 -1.31
C PHE A 142 16.88 -0.68 -1.33
N ASN A 143 16.39 -1.54 -0.44
CA ASN A 143 16.82 -2.94 -0.33
C ASN A 143 15.70 -3.93 -0.64
N ASP A 144 14.58 -3.49 -1.21
CA ASP A 144 13.45 -4.35 -1.53
C ASP A 144 13.45 -4.71 -3.02
N GLU A 145 13.78 -5.96 -3.30
CA GLU A 145 13.94 -6.48 -4.66
C GLU A 145 12.63 -6.53 -5.47
N HIS A 146 11.48 -6.45 -4.81
CA HIS A 146 10.17 -6.49 -5.50
C HIS A 146 9.70 -5.11 -5.96
N ILE A 147 10.01 -4.07 -5.20
CA ILE A 147 9.52 -2.71 -5.44
C ILE A 147 10.57 -1.85 -6.12
N GLN A 148 11.82 -2.00 -5.69
CA GLN A 148 12.93 -1.15 -6.11
C GLN A 148 13.15 -1.10 -7.63
N PRO A 149 13.13 -2.23 -8.39
CA PRO A 149 13.41 -2.18 -9.82
C PRO A 149 12.46 -1.27 -10.60
N LYS A 150 11.17 -1.29 -10.24
CA LYS A 150 10.17 -0.46 -10.91
C LYS A 150 10.35 1.01 -10.58
N LEU A 151 10.58 1.33 -9.30
CA LEU A 151 10.85 2.68 -8.85
C LEU A 151 12.10 3.25 -9.53
N LEU A 152 13.22 2.51 -9.52
CA LEU A 152 14.48 2.93 -10.15
C LEU A 152 14.31 3.16 -11.66
N THR A 153 13.56 2.30 -12.35
CA THR A 153 13.25 2.47 -13.77
C THR A 153 12.53 3.80 -14.04
N GLN A 154 11.65 4.24 -13.15
CA GLN A 154 10.96 5.50 -13.34
C GLN A 154 11.85 6.71 -13.00
N ILE A 155 12.71 6.59 -12.00
CA ILE A 155 13.71 7.60 -11.63
C ILE A 155 14.71 7.81 -12.79
N SER A 156 15.20 6.73 -13.40
CA SER A 156 16.10 6.80 -14.56
C SER A 156 15.47 7.45 -15.79
N LYS A 157 14.13 7.49 -15.88
CA LYS A 157 13.39 8.25 -16.88
C LYS A 157 13.22 9.73 -16.56
N GLY A 158 13.89 10.22 -15.51
CA GLY A 158 13.90 11.63 -15.12
C GLY A 158 12.76 12.05 -14.18
N LYS A 159 12.02 11.11 -13.57
CA LYS A 159 11.01 11.50 -12.57
C LYS A 159 11.69 12.01 -11.29
N PRO A 160 11.26 13.17 -10.77
CA PRO A 160 11.87 13.75 -9.58
C PRO A 160 11.60 12.89 -8.34
N ILE A 161 12.61 12.83 -7.48
CA ILE A 161 12.54 12.10 -6.21
C ILE A 161 13.12 12.95 -5.07
N VAL A 162 12.46 12.89 -3.91
CA VAL A 162 12.99 13.41 -2.65
C VAL A 162 13.12 12.24 -1.68
N ILE A 163 14.28 12.10 -1.05
CA ILE A 163 14.57 11.04 -0.08
C ILE A 163 14.75 11.66 1.30
N LEU A 164 13.96 11.21 2.25
CA LEU A 164 14.07 11.54 3.67
C LEU A 164 14.50 10.27 4.42
N ALA A 165 15.78 10.18 4.77
CA ALA A 165 16.35 9.05 5.50
C ALA A 165 17.22 9.53 6.65
N ARG A 166 17.33 8.73 7.70
CA ARG A 166 18.23 9.01 8.82
C ARG A 166 19.69 8.91 8.39
N THR A 167 20.00 7.91 7.59
CA THR A 167 21.29 7.62 6.98
C THR A 167 21.07 7.14 5.57
N MET A 168 21.92 7.57 4.63
CA MET A 168 21.91 7.02 3.27
C MET A 168 22.56 5.64 3.31
N THR A 169 21.92 4.66 2.71
CA THR A 169 22.51 3.34 2.50
C THR A 169 23.32 3.32 1.20
N PRO A 170 24.24 2.35 1.01
CA PRO A 170 24.96 2.21 -0.28
C PRO A 170 24.01 1.97 -1.47
N ALA A 171 22.78 1.58 -1.24
CA ALA A 171 21.75 1.36 -2.27
C ALA A 171 20.96 2.65 -2.61
N CYS A 172 21.14 3.73 -1.86
CA CYS A 172 20.60 5.06 -2.17
C CYS A 172 21.62 5.84 -3.00
#